data_29957a92c3e610f594a86ab8df6d3e42
#
_entry.id   29957a92c3e610f594a86ab8df6d3e42
#
_cell.length_a   1.000
_cell.length_b   1.000
_cell.length_c   1.000
_cell.angle_alpha   90.00
_cell.angle_beta   90.00
_cell.angle_gamma   90.00
#
_symmetry.space_group_name_H-M   'P 1'
#
loop_
_entity.id
_entity.type
_entity.pdbx_description
1 polymer ?
#
loop_
_entity_poly.entity_id
_entity_poly.type
_entity_poly.pdbx_seq_one_letter_code
_entity_poly.pdbx_strand_id
1 'polypeptide(L)'
;MCPTKKWPNFGRTYYNPSMPSIILFDDPILRTQLLPFTYTRPVAAIRCGIDTLVKKWNNRLQKTSSFLTQSYLQKSFPLLTSDDNIFINGALCPDASLSEAINNLPGETVLYSQNEEILAVRTSSGNWSPDQKTNLSRIDYRETYVMIRHIWDIFTNNGAQIQSDFDFLVASRKSEPLSDPYTRCYNPENIFIEPGANIKAAILNAENGPIYIGKNTIIQEGAAIQGPFAMGEGSVIAQNAKIRMNTSIGPFCKIGGEVGGSVIFGYSNKGHDGYLGNSVLGEWCNLGANTNNSNLKNDHTHVKLHSYVSDKLEDTGLQFCGLFMGDYSKAGISTMFNTGTVVGVNVNVFGAGFQNKHIPSFSWGGKAEGITEYRFEKGLEVAKDTVSRRGVLFDENRVSVLKEVFEQTEPQRKADSKKEI
;
A
#
# COMPACT_ATOMS: atom_id res chain seq x y z
N MET A 1 3.51 -32.14 -6.44
CA MET A 1 2.90 -31.62 -5.20
C MET A 1 3.75 -30.43 -4.75
N CYS A 2 3.25 -29.22 -4.90
CA CYS A 2 3.96 -28.00 -4.49
C CYS A 2 3.71 -27.78 -2.98
N PRO A 3 4.73 -27.49 -2.15
CA PRO A 3 4.51 -27.30 -0.73
C PRO A 3 3.69 -26.03 -0.52
N THR A 4 2.63 -26.15 0.27
CA THR A 4 1.78 -25.04 0.73
C THR A 4 2.65 -24.02 1.46
N LYS A 5 2.91 -22.86 0.82
CA LYS A 5 3.58 -21.74 1.47
C LYS A 5 2.64 -21.16 2.52
N LYS A 6 2.95 -21.42 3.78
CA LYS A 6 2.40 -20.66 4.90
C LYS A 6 2.87 -19.21 4.79
N TRP A 7 2.05 -18.25 5.19
CA TRP A 7 2.50 -16.90 5.52
C TRP A 7 3.77 -17.01 6.37
N PRO A 8 4.72 -16.07 6.25
CA PRO A 8 5.82 -16.07 7.18
C PRO A 8 5.20 -16.11 8.59
N ASN A 9 5.36 -17.25 9.26
CA ASN A 9 5.16 -17.32 10.68
C ASN A 9 6.08 -16.24 11.24
N PHE A 10 5.52 -15.23 11.87
CA PHE A 10 6.27 -14.38 12.76
C PHE A 10 6.88 -15.36 13.77
N GLY A 11 8.17 -15.69 13.58
CA GLY A 11 8.87 -16.65 14.39
C GLY A 11 8.64 -16.31 15.86
N ARG A 12 8.56 -17.31 16.73
CA ARG A 12 8.51 -17.11 18.18
C ARG A 12 9.68 -16.22 18.56
N THR A 13 9.41 -14.92 18.72
CA THR A 13 10.36 -13.94 19.23
C THR A 13 10.64 -14.32 20.68
N TYR A 14 11.89 -14.62 20.98
CA TYR A 14 12.34 -14.75 22.36
C TYR A 14 12.14 -13.39 23.01
N TYR A 15 11.22 -13.32 23.96
CA TYR A 15 10.95 -12.14 24.78
C TYR A 15 12.22 -11.85 25.60
N ASN A 16 12.89 -10.76 25.28
CA ASN A 16 13.98 -10.22 26.08
C ASN A 16 13.39 -9.12 26.98
N PRO A 17 13.24 -9.33 28.29
CA PRO A 17 12.54 -8.41 29.19
C PRO A 17 13.20 -7.04 29.37
N SER A 18 14.33 -6.77 28.72
CA SER A 18 15.08 -5.51 28.86
C SER A 18 14.86 -4.51 27.73
N MET A 19 14.05 -4.80 26.73
CA MET A 19 13.83 -3.90 25.58
C MET A 19 12.35 -3.55 25.41
N PRO A 20 12.02 -2.27 25.07
CA PRO A 20 10.64 -1.86 24.88
C PRO A 20 9.97 -2.62 23.73
N SER A 21 8.68 -2.93 23.91
CA SER A 21 7.80 -3.40 22.83
C SER A 21 7.52 -2.27 21.85
N ILE A 22 7.62 -2.54 20.55
CA ILE A 22 7.28 -1.58 19.50
C ILE A 22 5.86 -1.84 19.03
N ILE A 23 5.03 -0.80 19.07
CA ILE A 23 3.61 -0.87 18.71
C ILE A 23 3.31 0.23 17.71
N LEU A 24 2.81 -0.15 16.54
CA LEU A 24 2.37 0.81 15.53
C LEU A 24 0.88 1.07 15.72
N PHE A 25 0.52 2.31 16.06
CA PHE A 25 -0.88 2.65 16.32
C PHE A 25 -1.55 3.32 15.13
N ASP A 26 -2.83 3.03 14.96
CA ASP A 26 -3.69 3.74 14.02
C ASP A 26 -4.26 4.99 14.69
N ASP A 27 -3.90 6.18 14.18
CA ASP A 27 -4.63 7.40 14.48
C ASP A 27 -6.02 7.31 13.85
N PRO A 28 -7.12 7.52 14.58
CA PRO A 28 -8.48 7.33 14.07
C PRO A 28 -8.84 8.22 12.89
N ILE A 29 -8.33 9.46 12.86
CA ILE A 29 -8.58 10.42 11.78
C ILE A 29 -7.83 9.99 10.53
N LEU A 30 -6.51 9.75 10.67
CA LEU A 30 -5.67 9.32 9.55
C LEU A 30 -6.15 7.99 8.97
N ARG A 31 -6.56 7.05 9.83
CA ARG A 31 -7.12 5.80 9.40
C ARG A 31 -8.34 5.97 8.47
N THR A 32 -9.23 6.89 8.82
CA THR A 32 -10.43 7.20 8.00
C THR A 32 -10.05 7.90 6.70
N GLN A 33 -9.08 8.82 6.74
CA GLN A 33 -8.56 9.50 5.55
C GLN A 33 -7.90 8.53 4.55
N LEU A 34 -7.39 7.40 5.04
CA LEU A 34 -6.68 6.40 4.23
C LEU A 34 -7.59 5.25 3.74
N LEU A 35 -8.91 5.33 3.96
CA LEU A 35 -9.86 4.44 3.31
C LEU A 35 -9.81 4.65 1.77
N PRO A 36 -9.98 3.57 1.00
CA PRO A 36 -10.42 2.22 1.36
C PRO A 36 -9.30 1.26 1.80
N PHE A 37 -8.03 1.69 1.81
CA PHE A 37 -6.88 0.79 2.06
C PHE A 37 -6.82 0.28 3.50
N THR A 38 -7.30 1.06 4.44
CA THR A 38 -7.30 0.73 5.86
C THR A 38 -8.51 -0.09 6.32
N TYR A 39 -9.45 -0.43 5.44
CA TYR A 39 -10.51 -1.38 5.78
C TYR A 39 -9.98 -2.77 6.14
N THR A 40 -8.95 -3.24 5.45
CA THR A 40 -8.47 -4.63 5.54
C THR A 40 -7.13 -4.77 6.27
N ARG A 41 -6.55 -3.66 6.73
CA ARG A 41 -5.24 -3.61 7.39
C ARG A 41 -5.08 -2.38 8.28
N PRO A 42 -4.12 -2.39 9.26
CA PRO A 42 -3.69 -1.18 9.94
C PRO A 42 -2.95 -0.23 9.00
N VAL A 43 -2.91 1.04 9.38
CA VAL A 43 -2.23 2.10 8.61
C VAL A 43 -0.77 1.73 8.29
N ALA A 44 -0.04 1.20 9.27
CA ALA A 44 1.36 0.82 9.09
C ALA A 44 1.59 -0.33 8.08
N ALA A 45 0.55 -1.06 7.68
CA ALA A 45 0.64 -2.08 6.64
C ALA A 45 0.48 -1.51 5.21
N ILE A 46 0.31 -0.20 5.05
CA ILE A 46 0.35 0.51 3.77
C ILE A 46 1.77 0.45 3.19
N ARG A 47 1.87 0.26 1.87
CA ARG A 47 3.12 0.33 1.11
C ARG A 47 3.37 1.75 0.62
N CYS A 48 4.59 2.26 0.85
CA CYS A 48 5.11 3.46 0.24
C CYS A 48 6.63 3.33 0.16
N GLY A 49 7.21 3.40 -1.01
CA GLY A 49 8.61 3.02 -1.24
C GLY A 49 8.78 1.53 -1.56
N ILE A 50 9.90 0.94 -1.16
CA ILE A 50 10.23 -0.48 -1.43
C ILE A 50 9.35 -1.41 -0.58
N ASP A 51 9.10 -1.03 0.68
CA ASP A 51 8.38 -1.86 1.64
C ASP A 51 7.12 -1.19 2.23
N THR A 52 6.40 -1.93 3.07
CA THR A 52 5.34 -1.39 3.92
C THR A 52 5.94 -0.58 5.08
N LEU A 53 5.17 0.38 5.63
CA LEU A 53 5.66 1.21 6.74
C LEU A 53 6.12 0.36 7.93
N VAL A 54 5.37 -0.69 8.28
CA VAL A 54 5.75 -1.62 9.35
C VAL A 54 7.09 -2.30 9.08
N LYS A 55 7.37 -2.75 7.85
CA LYS A 55 8.66 -3.36 7.53
C LYS A 55 9.80 -2.36 7.61
N LYS A 56 9.58 -1.13 7.17
CA LYS A 56 10.56 -0.05 7.32
C LYS A 56 10.90 0.20 8.78
N TRP A 57 9.90 0.30 9.67
CA TRP A 57 10.09 0.45 11.12
C TRP A 57 10.84 -0.74 11.71
N ASN A 58 10.42 -1.97 11.38
CA ASN A 58 11.09 -3.18 11.86
C ASN A 58 12.56 -3.23 11.45
N ASN A 59 12.87 -2.85 10.21
CA ASN A 59 14.24 -2.84 9.71
C ASN A 59 15.10 -1.76 10.39
N ARG A 60 14.56 -0.55 10.61
CA ARG A 60 15.33 0.54 11.24
C ARG A 60 15.53 0.33 12.75
N LEU A 61 14.52 -0.18 13.44
CA LEU A 61 14.61 -0.43 14.89
C LEU A 61 15.18 -1.81 15.21
N GLN A 62 15.40 -2.68 14.21
CA GLN A 62 15.85 -4.08 14.38
C GLN A 62 14.93 -4.85 15.36
N LYS A 63 13.63 -4.59 15.31
CA LYS A 63 12.61 -5.17 16.19
C LYS A 63 11.34 -5.49 15.39
N THR A 64 10.60 -6.48 15.84
CA THR A 64 9.26 -6.79 15.29
C THR A 64 8.22 -5.95 16.01
N SER A 65 7.42 -5.22 15.25
CA SER A 65 6.32 -4.41 15.77
C SER A 65 5.04 -5.22 15.91
N SER A 66 4.19 -4.84 16.86
CA SER A 66 2.79 -5.21 16.96
C SER A 66 1.89 -4.03 16.61
N PHE A 67 0.56 -4.15 16.74
CA PHE A 67 -0.36 -3.14 16.23
C PHE A 67 -1.44 -2.77 17.25
N LEU A 68 -1.65 -1.48 17.44
CA LEU A 68 -2.84 -0.93 18.06
C LEU A 68 -3.78 -0.43 16.96
N THR A 69 -4.76 -1.25 16.59
CA THR A 69 -5.66 -1.04 15.46
C THR A 69 -7.09 -1.44 15.82
N GLN A 70 -8.00 -1.42 14.85
CA GLN A 70 -9.40 -1.80 15.03
C GLN A 70 -9.56 -3.24 15.54
N SER A 71 -10.52 -3.46 16.42
CA SER A 71 -10.76 -4.75 17.06
C SER A 71 -10.94 -5.92 16.08
N TYR A 72 -11.61 -5.68 14.95
CA TYR A 72 -11.84 -6.70 13.93
C TYR A 72 -10.56 -7.10 13.17
N LEU A 73 -9.50 -6.27 13.20
CA LEU A 73 -8.20 -6.57 12.61
C LEU A 73 -7.23 -7.28 13.57
N GLN A 74 -7.47 -7.22 14.88
CA GLN A 74 -6.50 -7.67 15.90
C GLN A 74 -6.15 -9.15 15.82
N LYS A 75 -7.03 -10.02 15.30
CA LYS A 75 -6.69 -11.44 15.08
C LYS A 75 -5.58 -11.65 14.06
N SER A 76 -5.50 -10.78 13.05
CA SER A 76 -4.45 -10.81 12.02
C SER A 76 -3.28 -9.89 12.35
N PHE A 77 -3.53 -8.86 13.15
CA PHE A 77 -2.59 -7.80 13.53
C PHE A 77 -2.64 -7.61 15.07
N PRO A 78 -2.05 -8.54 15.84
CA PRO A 78 -2.18 -8.54 17.30
C PRO A 78 -1.48 -7.35 17.95
N LEU A 79 -2.03 -6.90 19.08
CA LEU A 79 -1.38 -6.01 20.02
C LEU A 79 -0.58 -6.85 21.04
N LEU A 80 0.71 -6.54 21.17
CA LEU A 80 1.62 -7.16 22.13
C LEU A 80 2.29 -6.06 22.95
N THR A 81 1.99 -6.01 24.24
CA THR A 81 2.50 -5.02 25.18
C THR A 81 3.44 -5.65 26.22
N SER A 82 4.24 -4.82 26.88
CA SER A 82 5.13 -5.18 27.99
C SER A 82 5.10 -4.10 29.08
N ASP A 83 6.02 -4.13 30.01
CA ASP A 83 6.18 -3.11 31.04
C ASP A 83 6.90 -1.84 30.52
N ASP A 84 7.36 -1.84 29.27
CA ASP A 84 7.94 -0.68 28.57
C ASP A 84 7.51 -0.76 27.11
N ASN A 85 6.73 0.22 26.64
CA ASN A 85 6.13 0.22 25.31
C ASN A 85 6.45 1.51 24.59
N ILE A 86 6.79 1.42 23.30
CA ILE A 86 6.89 2.55 22.40
C ILE A 86 5.79 2.42 21.35
N PHE A 87 4.78 3.26 21.46
CA PHE A 87 3.72 3.41 20.47
C PHE A 87 4.17 4.43 19.42
N ILE A 88 4.18 4.06 18.16
CA ILE A 88 4.61 4.89 17.03
C ILE A 88 3.41 5.09 16.09
N ASN A 89 3.17 6.31 15.63
CA ASN A 89 2.10 6.56 14.66
C ASN A 89 2.35 5.77 13.37
N GLY A 90 1.42 4.88 13.04
CA GLY A 90 1.53 3.95 11.92
C GLY A 90 1.61 4.60 10.54
N ALA A 91 1.27 5.89 10.42
CA ALA A 91 1.33 6.66 9.19
C ALA A 91 2.72 7.27 8.91
N LEU A 92 3.65 7.20 9.86
CA LEU A 92 4.99 7.76 9.71
C LEU A 92 5.89 6.90 8.82
N CYS A 93 6.56 7.55 7.88
CA CYS A 93 7.67 6.96 7.14
C CYS A 93 8.95 7.15 7.97
N PRO A 94 9.64 6.08 8.42
CA PRO A 94 10.85 6.23 9.21
C PRO A 94 12.03 6.72 8.36
N ASP A 95 12.79 7.66 8.91
CA ASP A 95 14.13 8.03 8.50
C ASP A 95 15.13 7.84 9.64
N ALA A 96 16.37 8.24 9.46
CA ALA A 96 17.41 8.05 10.47
C ALA A 96 17.15 8.89 11.72
N SER A 97 16.89 10.19 11.57
CA SER A 97 16.71 11.13 12.68
C SER A 97 15.44 10.82 13.50
N LEU A 98 14.32 10.53 12.83
CA LEU A 98 13.08 10.17 13.51
C LEU A 98 13.23 8.83 14.26
N SER A 99 13.90 7.86 13.64
CA SER A 99 14.12 6.54 14.26
C SER A 99 15.04 6.66 15.49
N GLU A 100 16.05 7.50 15.45
CA GLU A 100 16.93 7.79 16.58
C GLU A 100 16.19 8.51 17.71
N ALA A 101 15.40 9.54 17.38
CA ALA A 101 14.60 10.29 18.35
C ALA A 101 13.60 9.37 19.09
N ILE A 102 12.93 8.48 18.37
CA ILE A 102 11.97 7.52 18.94
C ILE A 102 12.67 6.45 19.77
N ASN A 103 13.81 5.93 19.32
CA ASN A 103 14.55 4.89 20.06
C ASN A 103 15.12 5.44 21.40
N ASN A 104 15.47 6.73 21.43
CA ASN A 104 15.99 7.42 22.60
C ASN A 104 14.91 8.15 23.42
N LEU A 105 13.63 7.97 23.11
CA LEU A 105 12.53 8.64 23.82
C LEU A 105 12.54 8.19 25.29
N PRO A 106 12.58 9.12 26.29
CA PRO A 106 12.50 8.76 27.70
C PRO A 106 11.18 8.07 28.06
N GLY A 107 11.18 7.28 29.12
CA GLY A 107 9.95 6.70 29.67
C GLY A 107 8.93 7.76 30.05
N GLU A 108 7.65 7.42 29.99
CA GLU A 108 6.50 8.29 30.31
C GLU A 108 6.52 9.62 29.54
N THR A 109 6.79 9.55 28.22
CA THR A 109 6.97 10.73 27.36
C THR A 109 6.22 10.58 26.04
N VAL A 110 5.64 11.70 25.57
CA VAL A 110 5.03 11.85 24.24
C VAL A 110 5.93 12.72 23.37
N LEU A 111 6.21 12.26 22.15
CA LEU A 111 6.88 12.98 21.09
C LEU A 111 5.84 13.62 20.18
N TYR A 112 5.77 14.94 20.15
CA TYR A 112 4.86 15.71 19.32
C TYR A 112 5.56 16.29 18.10
N SER A 113 4.83 16.43 17.01
CA SER A 113 5.23 17.29 15.91
C SER A 113 4.97 18.78 16.24
N GLN A 114 5.51 19.68 15.41
CA GLN A 114 5.19 21.12 15.48
C GLN A 114 3.70 21.42 15.23
N ASN A 115 2.96 20.51 14.59
CA ASN A 115 1.53 20.61 14.29
C ASN A 115 0.65 19.91 15.35
N GLU A 116 1.17 19.64 16.54
CA GLU A 116 0.46 18.97 17.65
C GLU A 116 0.04 17.52 17.35
N GLU A 117 0.63 16.88 16.34
CA GLU A 117 0.38 15.47 16.04
C GLU A 117 1.25 14.57 16.93
N ILE A 118 0.69 13.49 17.47
CA ILE A 118 1.44 12.49 18.22
C ILE A 118 2.25 11.64 17.23
N LEU A 119 3.58 11.74 17.30
CA LEU A 119 4.50 10.93 16.51
C LEU A 119 4.81 9.60 17.21
N ALA A 120 5.10 9.66 18.52
CA ALA A 120 5.34 8.47 19.31
C ALA A 120 5.05 8.72 20.79
N VAL A 121 4.82 7.63 21.53
CA VAL A 121 4.64 7.64 22.99
C VAL A 121 5.43 6.50 23.60
N ARG A 122 6.23 6.77 24.63
CA ARG A 122 6.85 5.72 25.45
C ARG A 122 6.23 5.72 26.83
N THR A 123 5.67 4.59 27.25
CA THR A 123 4.99 4.43 28.54
C THR A 123 5.03 2.98 29.01
N SER A 124 5.00 2.82 30.35
CA SER A 124 4.81 1.51 30.98
C SER A 124 3.37 0.99 30.84
N SER A 125 2.41 1.85 30.52
CA SER A 125 1.01 1.44 30.29
C SER A 125 0.84 0.63 29.03
N GLY A 126 0.38 -0.61 29.12
CA GLY A 126 -0.04 -1.43 27.98
C GLY A 126 -1.40 -1.03 27.39
N ASN A 127 -2.16 -0.14 28.05
CA ASN A 127 -3.52 0.26 27.67
C ASN A 127 -3.58 1.71 27.15
N TRP A 128 -2.46 2.27 26.70
CA TRP A 128 -2.46 3.61 26.12
C TRP A 128 -3.30 3.65 24.83
N SER A 129 -4.00 4.76 24.62
CA SER A 129 -4.78 5.01 23.40
C SER A 129 -4.58 6.46 22.93
N PRO A 130 -4.55 6.73 21.60
CA PRO A 130 -4.35 8.09 21.06
C PRO A 130 -5.45 9.09 21.46
N ASP A 131 -6.64 8.60 21.81
CA ASP A 131 -7.77 9.45 22.23
C ASP A 131 -7.71 9.86 23.70
N GLN A 132 -6.75 9.33 24.47
CA GLN A 132 -6.67 9.61 25.92
C GLN A 132 -5.78 10.83 26.19
N LYS A 133 -6.28 11.75 27.02
CA LYS A 133 -5.44 12.78 27.63
C LYS A 133 -4.46 12.11 28.59
N THR A 134 -3.16 12.30 28.35
CA THR A 134 -2.10 11.72 29.18
C THR A 134 -1.39 12.79 29.97
N ASN A 135 -0.96 12.45 31.19
CA ASN A 135 -0.08 13.30 32.01
C ASN A 135 1.40 12.99 31.74
N LEU A 136 1.72 12.52 30.54
CA LEU A 136 3.09 12.20 30.13
C LEU A 136 3.89 13.46 29.86
N SER A 137 5.20 13.39 30.02
CA SER A 137 6.10 14.48 29.65
C SER A 137 6.05 14.74 28.14
N ARG A 138 6.21 15.99 27.72
CA ARG A 138 6.18 16.39 26.32
C ARG A 138 7.59 16.65 25.80
N ILE A 139 7.87 16.15 24.61
CA ILE A 139 9.05 16.51 23.78
C ILE A 139 8.52 16.90 22.40
N ASP A 140 9.02 18.01 21.85
CA ASP A 140 8.67 18.48 20.51
C ASP A 140 9.76 18.04 19.52
N TYR A 141 9.35 17.30 18.48
CA TYR A 141 10.20 16.96 17.33
C TYR A 141 10.24 18.12 16.34
N ARG A 142 11.43 18.65 16.10
CA ARG A 142 11.62 19.87 15.28
C ARG A 142 12.16 19.60 13.87
N GLU A 143 12.61 18.38 13.61
CA GLU A 143 13.10 17.97 12.31
C GLU A 143 11.93 17.72 11.34
N THR A 144 12.23 17.67 10.05
CA THR A 144 11.25 17.29 9.03
C THR A 144 10.94 15.80 9.12
N TYR A 145 9.71 15.42 8.84
CA TYR A 145 9.27 14.03 8.81
C TYR A 145 8.22 13.84 7.70
N VAL A 146 8.07 12.61 7.23
CA VAL A 146 7.05 12.25 6.25
C VAL A 146 5.97 11.41 6.94
N MET A 147 4.72 11.84 6.79
CA MET A 147 3.53 11.14 7.28
C MET A 147 2.52 11.00 6.15
N ILE A 148 1.96 9.81 5.99
CA ILE A 148 0.93 9.51 5.00
C ILE A 148 -0.43 9.89 5.59
N ARG A 149 -0.94 11.07 5.23
CA ARG A 149 -2.22 11.60 5.76
C ARG A 149 -3.40 11.30 4.82
N HIS A 150 -3.14 11.30 3.52
CA HIS A 150 -4.16 11.10 2.49
C HIS A 150 -3.77 9.94 1.57
N ILE A 151 -4.74 9.35 0.91
CA ILE A 151 -4.48 8.23 -0.01
C ILE A 151 -3.56 8.62 -1.17
N TRP A 152 -3.54 9.87 -1.57
CA TRP A 152 -2.61 10.37 -2.61
C TRP A 152 -1.19 10.58 -2.11
N ASP A 153 -0.97 10.75 -0.79
CA ASP A 153 0.38 10.85 -0.22
C ASP A 153 1.18 9.56 -0.47
N ILE A 154 0.49 8.44 -0.65
CA ILE A 154 1.10 7.14 -0.92
C ILE A 154 1.93 7.20 -2.21
N PHE A 155 1.39 7.74 -3.30
CA PHE A 155 2.12 7.81 -4.56
C PHE A 155 2.96 9.08 -4.70
N THR A 156 2.57 10.21 -4.10
CA THR A 156 3.32 11.46 -4.19
C THR A 156 4.65 11.40 -3.44
N ASN A 157 4.69 10.68 -2.31
CA ASN A 157 5.93 10.46 -1.55
C ASN A 157 6.74 9.26 -2.06
N ASN A 158 6.16 8.42 -2.95
CA ASN A 158 6.72 7.11 -3.26
C ASN A 158 8.15 7.17 -3.82
N GLY A 159 8.43 8.10 -4.72
CA GLY A 159 9.78 8.23 -5.31
C GLY A 159 10.85 8.52 -4.28
N ALA A 160 10.61 9.50 -3.40
CA ALA A 160 11.52 9.83 -2.30
C ALA A 160 11.65 8.67 -1.31
N GLN A 161 10.56 7.94 -1.07
CA GLN A 161 10.58 6.78 -0.18
C GLN A 161 11.30 5.57 -0.81
N ILE A 162 11.26 5.39 -2.14
CA ILE A 162 12.09 4.39 -2.84
C ILE A 162 13.58 4.73 -2.64
N GLN A 163 13.97 5.98 -2.82
CA GLN A 163 15.36 6.43 -2.62
C GLN A 163 15.83 6.16 -1.18
N SER A 164 15.07 6.63 -0.19
CA SER A 164 15.40 6.45 1.24
C SER A 164 15.51 4.98 1.65
N ASP A 165 14.60 4.15 1.14
CA ASP A 165 14.61 2.72 1.40
C ASP A 165 15.79 2.03 0.70
N PHE A 166 16.09 2.42 -0.53
CA PHE A 166 17.22 1.89 -1.31
C PHE A 166 18.52 2.16 -0.56
N ASP A 167 18.79 3.41 -0.22
CA ASP A 167 20.01 3.81 0.48
C ASP A 167 20.20 3.00 1.78
N PHE A 168 19.13 2.79 2.53
CA PHE A 168 19.17 2.03 3.77
C PHE A 168 19.36 0.52 3.54
N LEU A 169 18.60 -0.07 2.61
CA LEU A 169 18.55 -1.52 2.41
C LEU A 169 19.81 -2.07 1.72
N VAL A 170 20.47 -1.29 0.86
CA VAL A 170 21.60 -1.77 0.07
C VAL A 170 22.97 -1.42 0.66
N ALA A 171 23.03 -0.52 1.65
CA ALA A 171 24.27 0.03 2.21
C ALA A 171 25.35 -1.01 2.57
N SER A 172 24.96 -2.20 3.02
CA SER A 172 25.87 -3.29 3.40
C SER A 172 25.68 -4.56 2.57
N ARG A 173 24.98 -4.47 1.43
CA ARG A 173 24.57 -5.63 0.63
C ARG A 173 25.17 -5.55 -0.78
N LYS A 174 25.40 -6.71 -1.37
CA LYS A 174 25.89 -6.82 -2.73
C LYS A 174 24.75 -7.21 -3.66
N SER A 175 24.63 -6.48 -4.77
CA SER A 175 23.70 -6.81 -5.86
C SER A 175 24.16 -8.08 -6.59
N GLU A 176 23.20 -8.90 -7.01
CA GLU A 176 23.48 -9.95 -7.99
C GLU A 176 23.89 -9.34 -9.33
N PRO A 177 24.83 -9.97 -10.06
CA PRO A 177 25.22 -9.50 -11.38
C PRO A 177 24.10 -9.72 -12.39
N LEU A 178 23.93 -8.77 -13.31
CA LEU A 178 23.08 -8.96 -14.48
C LEU A 178 23.75 -9.97 -15.44
N SER A 179 23.09 -11.10 -15.67
CA SER A 179 23.63 -12.18 -16.52
C SER A 179 23.21 -12.12 -17.99
N ASP A 180 22.12 -11.39 -18.29
CA ASP A 180 21.61 -11.30 -19.67
C ASP A 180 22.39 -10.27 -20.50
N PRO A 181 23.01 -10.68 -21.62
CA PRO A 181 23.85 -9.80 -22.43
C PRO A 181 23.06 -8.82 -23.31
N TYR A 182 21.75 -9.00 -23.43
CA TYR A 182 20.86 -8.15 -24.23
C TYR A 182 20.14 -7.07 -23.42
N THR A 183 20.20 -7.16 -22.10
CA THR A 183 19.66 -6.13 -21.22
C THR A 183 20.59 -4.94 -21.13
N ARG A 184 20.06 -3.74 -21.36
CA ARG A 184 20.82 -2.49 -21.29
C ARG A 184 20.53 -1.75 -19.99
N CYS A 185 21.60 -1.38 -19.28
CA CYS A 185 21.51 -0.55 -18.06
C CYS A 185 22.11 0.83 -18.29
N TYR A 186 21.42 1.86 -17.78
CA TYR A 186 21.95 3.21 -17.63
C TYR A 186 22.10 3.48 -16.13
N ASN A 187 23.27 3.97 -15.70
CA ASN A 187 23.63 4.15 -14.29
C ASN A 187 23.52 2.83 -13.48
N PRO A 188 24.27 1.76 -13.87
CA PRO A 188 24.12 0.42 -13.29
C PRO A 188 24.45 0.35 -11.78
N GLU A 189 25.29 1.24 -11.26
CA GLU A 189 25.62 1.36 -9.84
C GLU A 189 24.40 1.72 -8.97
N ASN A 190 23.37 2.29 -9.56
CA ASN A 190 22.10 2.63 -8.90
C ASN A 190 21.00 1.57 -9.13
N ILE A 191 21.41 0.35 -9.55
CA ILE A 191 20.53 -0.80 -9.75
C ILE A 191 20.90 -1.91 -8.78
N PHE A 192 19.94 -2.33 -7.95
CA PHE A 192 20.12 -3.44 -7.02
C PHE A 192 19.24 -4.62 -7.41
N ILE A 193 19.85 -5.77 -7.60
CA ILE A 193 19.20 -7.01 -8.02
C ILE A 193 19.33 -8.05 -6.91
N GLU A 194 18.21 -8.56 -6.43
CA GLU A 194 18.12 -9.63 -5.44
C GLU A 194 18.33 -11.02 -6.09
N PRO A 195 18.71 -12.05 -5.29
CA PRO A 195 18.87 -13.39 -5.79
C PRO A 195 17.63 -13.97 -6.50
N GLY A 196 17.86 -14.70 -7.58
CA GLY A 196 16.83 -15.39 -8.35
C GLY A 196 16.04 -14.50 -9.31
N ALA A 197 16.37 -13.23 -9.45
CA ALA A 197 15.78 -12.36 -10.46
C ALA A 197 16.20 -12.81 -11.87
N ASN A 198 15.23 -12.91 -12.79
CA ASN A 198 15.42 -13.28 -14.19
C ASN A 198 15.03 -12.11 -15.09
N ILE A 199 16.01 -11.46 -15.69
CA ILE A 199 15.85 -10.25 -16.52
C ILE A 199 16.31 -10.60 -17.93
N LYS A 200 15.49 -10.31 -18.94
CA LYS A 200 15.80 -10.66 -20.35
C LYS A 200 15.51 -9.49 -21.28
N ALA A 201 16.53 -9.10 -22.05
CA ALA A 201 16.44 -8.13 -23.15
C ALA A 201 15.60 -6.88 -22.76
N ALA A 202 15.83 -6.36 -21.57
CA ALA A 202 15.14 -5.19 -21.02
C ALA A 202 16.00 -3.93 -21.07
N ILE A 203 15.40 -2.78 -20.79
CA ILE A 203 16.09 -1.50 -20.59
C ILE A 203 15.84 -1.05 -19.17
N LEU A 204 16.89 -0.90 -18.37
CA LEU A 204 16.85 -0.41 -16.99
C LEU A 204 17.57 0.94 -16.93
N ASN A 205 16.82 2.02 -16.69
CA ASN A 205 17.39 3.36 -16.63
C ASN A 205 17.26 3.93 -15.21
N ALA A 206 18.38 3.94 -14.47
CA ALA A 206 18.50 4.45 -13.11
C ALA A 206 19.18 5.84 -13.04
N GLU A 207 19.18 6.63 -14.13
CA GLU A 207 19.78 7.97 -14.15
C GLU A 207 19.02 8.98 -13.28
N ASN A 208 17.69 8.82 -13.16
CA ASN A 208 16.84 9.73 -12.37
C ASN A 208 16.50 9.18 -10.98
N GLY A 209 17.05 8.05 -10.58
CA GLY A 209 16.82 7.42 -9.28
C GLY A 209 17.01 5.91 -9.30
N PRO A 210 17.04 5.27 -8.13
CA PRO A 210 17.41 3.86 -8.01
C PRO A 210 16.37 2.89 -8.61
N ILE A 211 16.84 1.72 -8.98
CA ILE A 211 16.03 0.58 -9.36
C ILE A 211 16.31 -0.58 -8.41
N TYR A 212 15.29 -1.00 -7.65
CA TYR A 212 15.35 -2.16 -6.77
C TYR A 212 14.54 -3.32 -7.34
N ILE A 213 15.19 -4.43 -7.62
CA ILE A 213 14.59 -5.64 -8.20
C ILE A 213 14.63 -6.75 -7.15
N GLY A 214 13.46 -7.14 -6.64
CA GLY A 214 13.29 -8.12 -5.56
C GLY A 214 13.56 -9.56 -5.97
N LYS A 215 13.60 -10.46 -4.99
CA LYS A 215 13.90 -11.88 -5.16
C LYS A 215 12.95 -12.58 -6.14
N ASN A 216 13.49 -13.52 -6.93
CA ASN A 216 12.70 -14.39 -7.79
C ASN A 216 11.75 -13.65 -8.75
N THR A 217 12.06 -12.41 -9.10
CA THR A 217 11.28 -11.61 -10.04
C THR A 217 11.57 -11.99 -11.49
N ILE A 218 10.67 -11.65 -12.39
CA ILE A 218 10.84 -11.84 -13.83
C ILE A 218 10.59 -10.52 -14.54
N ILE A 219 11.55 -10.07 -15.34
CA ILE A 219 11.40 -8.94 -16.26
C ILE A 219 11.57 -9.50 -17.67
N GLN A 220 10.48 -9.44 -18.44
CA GLN A 220 10.42 -10.03 -19.77
C GLN A 220 10.94 -9.08 -20.84
N GLU A 221 11.15 -9.62 -22.02
CA GLU A 221 11.79 -9.01 -23.18
C GLU A 221 11.07 -7.71 -23.59
N GLY A 222 11.85 -6.70 -23.92
CA GLY A 222 11.37 -5.40 -24.39
C GLY A 222 10.82 -4.48 -23.31
N ALA A 223 10.78 -4.90 -22.03
CA ALA A 223 10.35 -4.02 -20.95
C ALA A 223 11.33 -2.85 -20.76
N ALA A 224 10.80 -1.63 -20.61
CA ALA A 224 11.59 -0.43 -20.32
C ALA A 224 11.18 0.14 -18.94
N ILE A 225 12.15 0.26 -18.04
CA ILE A 225 11.95 0.64 -16.64
C ILE A 225 12.78 1.86 -16.30
N GLN A 226 12.16 2.89 -15.73
CA GLN A 226 12.81 4.11 -15.26
C GLN A 226 12.74 4.19 -13.73
N GLY A 227 13.87 4.43 -13.08
CA GLY A 227 13.96 4.75 -11.65
C GLY A 227 13.54 6.20 -11.34
N PRO A 228 13.11 6.48 -10.09
CA PRO A 228 12.99 5.56 -8.95
C PRO A 228 11.94 4.45 -9.18
N PHE A 229 12.34 3.21 -8.98
CA PHE A 229 11.47 2.05 -9.18
C PHE A 229 11.78 0.96 -8.16
N ALA A 230 10.73 0.29 -7.66
CA ALA A 230 10.88 -0.87 -6.79
C ALA A 230 9.94 -2.00 -7.18
N MET A 231 10.44 -3.23 -7.14
CA MET A 231 9.70 -4.43 -7.48
C MET A 231 9.90 -5.51 -6.39
N GLY A 232 8.80 -5.94 -5.78
CA GLY A 232 8.79 -6.94 -4.72
C GLY A 232 8.95 -8.38 -5.23
N GLU A 233 9.26 -9.27 -4.31
CA GLU A 233 9.51 -10.70 -4.57
C GLU A 233 8.46 -11.36 -5.47
N GLY A 234 8.91 -12.20 -6.39
CA GLY A 234 8.06 -13.07 -7.20
C GLY A 234 7.14 -12.35 -8.18
N SER A 235 7.34 -11.05 -8.39
CA SER A 235 6.55 -10.26 -9.34
C SER A 235 7.07 -10.41 -10.77
N VAL A 236 6.22 -10.12 -11.73
CA VAL A 236 6.49 -10.23 -13.15
C VAL A 236 6.20 -8.91 -13.87
N ILE A 237 7.16 -8.40 -14.62
CA ILE A 237 6.95 -7.37 -15.64
C ILE A 237 6.81 -8.07 -16.99
N ALA A 238 5.68 -7.84 -17.65
CA ALA A 238 5.33 -8.45 -18.92
C ALA A 238 6.15 -7.85 -20.09
N GLN A 239 6.15 -8.55 -21.22
CA GLN A 239 6.81 -8.12 -22.45
C GLN A 239 6.35 -6.74 -22.88
N ASN A 240 7.31 -5.91 -23.33
CA ASN A 240 7.10 -4.55 -23.83
C ASN A 240 6.41 -3.58 -22.83
N ALA A 241 6.42 -3.90 -21.55
CA ALA A 241 5.88 -2.99 -20.52
C ALA A 241 6.71 -1.70 -20.43
N LYS A 242 6.02 -0.58 -20.20
CA LYS A 242 6.62 0.75 -19.99
C LYS A 242 6.40 1.16 -18.55
N ILE A 243 7.43 1.06 -17.74
CA ILE A 243 7.36 1.43 -16.33
C ILE A 243 8.09 2.75 -16.14
N ARG A 244 7.32 3.76 -15.76
CA ARG A 244 7.84 5.11 -15.50
C ARG A 244 8.29 5.25 -14.03
N MET A 245 9.05 6.30 -13.78
CA MET A 245 9.56 6.64 -12.46
C MET A 245 8.50 6.69 -11.35
N ASN A 246 8.95 6.67 -10.11
CA ASN A 246 8.16 6.76 -8.88
C ASN A 246 7.12 5.63 -8.76
N THR A 247 7.44 4.43 -9.24
CA THR A 247 6.55 3.28 -9.26
C THR A 247 7.05 2.18 -8.32
N SER A 248 6.16 1.73 -7.42
CA SER A 248 6.40 0.58 -6.54
C SER A 248 5.43 -0.55 -6.83
N ILE A 249 5.98 -1.72 -7.03
CA ILE A 249 5.23 -2.96 -7.23
C ILE A 249 5.52 -3.88 -6.04
N GLY A 250 4.48 -4.20 -5.27
CA GLY A 250 4.58 -5.15 -4.16
C GLY A 250 4.81 -6.59 -4.62
N PRO A 251 4.86 -7.56 -3.70
CA PRO A 251 5.20 -8.93 -4.02
C PRO A 251 4.11 -9.63 -4.86
N PHE A 252 4.51 -10.58 -5.70
CA PHE A 252 3.66 -11.48 -6.47
C PHE A 252 2.65 -10.79 -7.40
N CYS A 253 2.98 -9.61 -7.90
CA CYS A 253 2.18 -8.89 -8.89
C CYS A 253 2.54 -9.29 -10.33
N LYS A 254 1.62 -9.04 -11.26
CA LYS A 254 1.88 -9.13 -12.72
C LYS A 254 1.54 -7.79 -13.36
N ILE A 255 2.53 -7.16 -13.98
CA ILE A 255 2.41 -5.80 -14.49
C ILE A 255 2.80 -5.75 -15.96
N GLY A 256 1.96 -5.12 -16.79
CA GLY A 256 2.16 -4.90 -18.22
C GLY A 256 1.52 -3.58 -18.67
N GLY A 257 1.69 -3.25 -19.93
CA GLY A 257 1.26 -1.98 -20.50
C GLY A 257 2.07 -0.80 -19.98
N GLU A 258 1.44 0.34 -19.75
CA GLU A 258 2.11 1.54 -19.25
C GLU A 258 1.69 1.82 -17.80
N VAL A 259 2.67 1.90 -16.88
CA VAL A 259 2.46 2.20 -15.46
C VAL A 259 3.45 3.26 -14.99
N GLY A 260 2.98 4.30 -14.31
CA GLY A 260 3.86 5.36 -13.82
C GLY A 260 3.34 6.09 -12.58
N GLY A 261 4.23 6.51 -11.70
CA GLY A 261 3.87 7.25 -10.48
C GLY A 261 2.88 6.51 -9.60
N SER A 262 2.93 5.17 -9.56
CA SER A 262 1.88 4.36 -8.95
C SER A 262 2.42 3.37 -7.93
N VAL A 263 1.59 3.01 -6.95
CA VAL A 263 1.93 2.03 -5.92
C VAL A 263 0.94 0.87 -5.96
N ILE A 264 1.44 -0.35 -6.11
CA ILE A 264 0.66 -1.58 -6.13
C ILE A 264 1.08 -2.42 -4.93
N PHE A 265 0.15 -2.76 -4.02
CA PHE A 265 0.53 -3.32 -2.71
C PHE A 265 1.06 -4.75 -2.80
N GLY A 266 0.37 -5.63 -3.45
CA GLY A 266 0.81 -7.01 -3.61
C GLY A 266 -0.27 -7.90 -4.23
N TYR A 267 0.12 -9.04 -4.80
CA TYR A 267 -0.78 -10.07 -5.37
C TYR A 267 -1.76 -9.55 -6.43
N SER A 268 -1.52 -8.36 -6.96
CA SER A 268 -2.42 -7.66 -7.88
C SER A 268 -1.92 -7.73 -9.31
N ASN A 269 -2.84 -7.69 -10.28
CA ASN A 269 -2.52 -7.79 -11.68
C ASN A 269 -3.02 -6.58 -12.47
N LYS A 270 -2.11 -5.95 -13.20
CA LYS A 270 -2.32 -5.09 -14.36
C LYS A 270 -1.49 -5.69 -15.50
N GLY A 271 -1.77 -6.94 -15.87
CA GLY A 271 -0.88 -7.76 -16.70
C GLY A 271 -0.92 -7.48 -18.20
N HIS A 272 -1.86 -6.71 -18.69
CA HIS A 272 -2.09 -6.42 -20.11
C HIS A 272 -1.88 -4.95 -20.43
N ASP A 273 -1.99 -4.55 -21.71
CA ASP A 273 -1.94 -3.15 -22.13
C ASP A 273 -3.04 -2.30 -21.49
N GLY A 274 -2.87 -1.00 -21.56
CA GLY A 274 -3.63 0.04 -20.90
C GLY A 274 -2.74 0.89 -20.00
N TYR A 275 -3.21 2.08 -19.66
CA TYR A 275 -2.48 3.06 -18.85
C TYR A 275 -2.92 3.07 -17.40
N LEU A 276 -1.96 3.06 -16.46
CA LEU A 276 -2.17 3.27 -15.02
C LEU A 276 -1.19 4.33 -14.52
N GLY A 277 -1.68 5.51 -14.18
CA GLY A 277 -0.84 6.63 -13.74
C GLY A 277 -1.34 7.27 -12.44
N ASN A 278 -0.39 7.68 -11.56
CA ASN A 278 -0.64 8.36 -10.29
C ASN A 278 -1.72 7.68 -9.43
N SER A 279 -1.57 6.37 -9.26
CA SER A 279 -2.61 5.48 -8.74
C SER A 279 -2.12 4.61 -7.58
N VAL A 280 -3.05 4.11 -6.78
CA VAL A 280 -2.76 3.14 -5.72
C VAL A 280 -3.71 1.95 -5.85
N LEU A 281 -3.18 0.76 -6.00
CA LEU A 281 -3.94 -0.48 -5.97
C LEU A 281 -3.65 -1.25 -4.68
N GLY A 282 -4.70 -1.69 -4.02
CA GLY A 282 -4.63 -2.61 -2.88
C GLY A 282 -4.11 -4.00 -3.25
N GLU A 283 -4.28 -4.96 -2.37
CA GLU A 283 -3.93 -6.35 -2.62
C GLU A 283 -5.06 -7.12 -3.34
N TRP A 284 -4.68 -8.13 -4.11
CA TRP A 284 -5.61 -9.05 -4.79
C TRP A 284 -6.50 -8.37 -5.84
N CYS A 285 -6.10 -7.18 -6.30
CA CYS A 285 -6.79 -6.47 -7.37
C CYS A 285 -6.48 -7.08 -8.75
N ASN A 286 -7.42 -6.94 -9.68
CA ASN A 286 -7.20 -7.34 -11.07
C ASN A 286 -7.79 -6.33 -12.04
N LEU A 287 -6.97 -5.72 -12.87
CA LEU A 287 -7.40 -4.88 -13.98
C LEU A 287 -7.42 -5.72 -15.26
N GLY A 288 -8.57 -5.82 -15.90
CA GLY A 288 -8.74 -6.50 -17.19
C GLY A 288 -7.93 -5.83 -18.31
N ALA A 289 -7.77 -6.52 -19.42
CA ALA A 289 -7.03 -6.02 -20.57
C ALA A 289 -7.59 -4.67 -21.04
N ASN A 290 -6.70 -3.79 -21.48
CA ASN A 290 -7.04 -2.43 -21.95
C ASN A 290 -7.79 -1.57 -20.90
N THR A 291 -7.68 -1.88 -19.61
CA THR A 291 -8.16 -0.98 -18.55
C THR A 291 -7.27 0.24 -18.48
N ASN A 292 -7.87 1.42 -18.48
CA ASN A 292 -7.18 2.70 -18.45
C ASN A 292 -7.72 3.58 -17.32
N ASN A 293 -6.88 4.43 -16.75
CA ASN A 293 -7.32 5.55 -15.93
C ASN A 293 -6.86 6.87 -16.54
N SER A 294 -7.70 7.89 -16.44
CA SER A 294 -7.24 9.27 -16.59
C SER A 294 -6.56 9.72 -15.30
N ASN A 295 -5.45 10.44 -15.39
CA ASN A 295 -4.78 11.04 -14.23
C ASN A 295 -4.66 12.58 -14.32
N LEU A 296 -4.92 13.16 -15.48
CA LEU A 296 -4.93 14.60 -15.72
C LEU A 296 -6.27 15.01 -16.33
N LYS A 297 -6.88 16.06 -15.82
CA LYS A 297 -8.09 16.65 -16.41
C LYS A 297 -7.74 17.47 -17.65
N ASN A 298 -8.65 17.52 -18.64
CA ASN A 298 -8.45 18.28 -19.87
C ASN A 298 -8.32 19.79 -19.63
N ASP A 299 -8.93 20.31 -18.57
CA ASP A 299 -8.86 21.72 -18.16
C ASP A 299 -7.65 22.02 -17.25
N HIS A 300 -6.81 21.04 -16.96
CA HIS A 300 -5.63 21.11 -16.10
C HIS A 300 -5.90 21.64 -14.68
N THR A 301 -7.13 21.65 -14.22
CA THR A 301 -7.46 22.00 -12.83
C THR A 301 -7.17 20.83 -11.89
N HIS A 302 -7.16 21.11 -10.59
CA HIS A 302 -6.93 20.08 -9.59
C HIS A 302 -7.96 18.94 -9.67
N VAL A 303 -7.50 17.75 -9.39
CA VAL A 303 -8.34 16.56 -9.31
C VAL A 303 -9.07 16.55 -7.97
N LYS A 304 -10.38 16.26 -8.03
CA LYS A 304 -11.19 16.00 -6.82
C LYS A 304 -11.48 14.50 -6.72
N LEU A 305 -11.44 13.96 -5.52
CA LEU A 305 -11.78 12.59 -5.20
C LEU A 305 -12.72 12.48 -3.99
N HIS A 306 -13.36 11.34 -3.84
CA HIS A 306 -14.25 11.08 -2.71
C HIS A 306 -13.45 10.92 -1.41
N SER A 307 -13.88 11.64 -0.38
CA SER A 307 -13.36 11.55 0.99
C SER A 307 -14.36 10.77 1.87
N TYR A 308 -13.87 9.74 2.54
CA TYR A 308 -14.68 8.98 3.50
C TYR A 308 -14.94 9.76 4.81
N VAL A 309 -14.19 10.85 5.05
CA VAL A 309 -14.40 11.71 6.22
C VAL A 309 -15.61 12.63 6.04
N SER A 310 -15.70 13.28 4.88
CA SER A 310 -16.76 14.25 4.60
C SER A 310 -17.92 13.68 3.78
N ASP A 311 -17.76 12.47 3.22
CA ASP A 311 -18.67 11.84 2.22
C ASP A 311 -18.92 12.74 1.00
N LYS A 312 -17.89 13.51 0.59
CA LYS A 312 -17.94 14.45 -0.54
C LYS A 312 -16.68 14.37 -1.39
N LEU A 313 -16.74 15.01 -2.56
CA LEU A 313 -15.55 15.22 -3.38
C LEU A 313 -14.71 16.35 -2.78
N GLU A 314 -13.50 16.03 -2.36
CA GLU A 314 -12.48 16.96 -1.85
C GLU A 314 -11.41 17.24 -2.90
N ASP A 315 -10.89 18.46 -2.89
CA ASP A 315 -9.79 18.90 -3.75
C ASP A 315 -8.47 18.34 -3.21
N THR A 316 -7.71 17.65 -4.06
CA THR A 316 -6.40 17.09 -3.67
C THR A 316 -5.26 18.09 -3.73
N GLY A 317 -5.45 19.25 -4.34
CA GLY A 317 -4.38 20.19 -4.69
C GLY A 317 -3.46 19.69 -5.83
N LEU A 318 -3.74 18.50 -6.39
CA LEU A 318 -2.90 17.88 -7.42
C LEU A 318 -3.55 17.99 -8.81
N GLN A 319 -2.75 18.30 -9.82
CA GLN A 319 -3.13 18.21 -11.23
C GLN A 319 -3.15 16.75 -11.72
N PHE A 320 -2.24 15.92 -11.19
CA PHE A 320 -2.11 14.50 -11.57
C PHE A 320 -2.55 13.60 -10.41
N CYS A 321 -3.69 12.94 -10.58
CA CYS A 321 -4.23 12.02 -9.59
C CYS A 321 -5.15 11.00 -10.28
N GLY A 322 -4.84 9.72 -10.16
CA GLY A 322 -5.49 8.64 -10.91
C GLY A 322 -6.50 7.83 -10.10
N LEU A 323 -6.28 6.52 -10.04
CA LEU A 323 -7.18 5.52 -9.47
C LEU A 323 -6.70 5.07 -8.08
N PHE A 324 -7.64 4.95 -7.15
CA PHE A 324 -7.45 4.31 -5.83
C PHE A 324 -8.40 3.13 -5.73
N MET A 325 -7.86 1.93 -5.63
CA MET A 325 -8.67 0.71 -5.65
C MET A 325 -8.37 -0.16 -4.42
N GLY A 326 -9.39 -0.38 -3.61
CA GLY A 326 -9.34 -1.23 -2.42
C GLY A 326 -9.16 -2.71 -2.74
N ASP A 327 -8.77 -3.49 -1.75
CA ASP A 327 -8.42 -4.90 -1.86
C ASP A 327 -9.52 -5.74 -2.52
N TYR A 328 -9.11 -6.81 -3.21
CA TYR A 328 -9.98 -7.80 -3.89
C TYR A 328 -10.80 -7.24 -5.05
N SER A 329 -10.71 -5.95 -5.37
CA SER A 329 -11.51 -5.33 -6.42
C SER A 329 -11.00 -5.69 -7.81
N LYS A 330 -11.90 -5.79 -8.76
CA LYS A 330 -11.63 -6.20 -10.14
C LYS A 330 -12.29 -5.24 -11.12
N ALA A 331 -11.59 -5.01 -12.25
CA ALA A 331 -12.16 -4.30 -13.40
C ALA A 331 -12.24 -5.23 -14.61
N GLY A 332 -13.34 -5.19 -15.32
CA GLY A 332 -13.52 -5.86 -16.60
C GLY A 332 -12.56 -5.32 -17.67
N ILE A 333 -12.50 -6.00 -18.82
CA ILE A 333 -11.72 -5.53 -19.97
C ILE A 333 -12.22 -4.16 -20.43
N SER A 334 -11.30 -3.31 -20.92
CA SER A 334 -11.59 -1.96 -21.45
C SER A 334 -12.33 -1.03 -20.48
N THR A 335 -12.24 -1.26 -19.18
CA THR A 335 -12.80 -0.33 -18.18
C THR A 335 -12.07 1.00 -18.21
N MET A 336 -12.80 2.11 -18.20
CA MET A 336 -12.26 3.46 -18.18
C MET A 336 -12.54 4.15 -16.84
N PHE A 337 -11.47 4.40 -16.07
CA PHE A 337 -11.57 5.16 -14.83
C PHE A 337 -11.28 6.64 -15.05
N ASN A 338 -12.05 7.49 -14.39
CA ASN A 338 -11.83 8.93 -14.38
C ASN A 338 -10.67 9.33 -13.45
N THR A 339 -10.19 10.57 -13.56
CA THR A 339 -9.25 11.15 -12.59
C THR A 339 -9.83 11.08 -11.17
N GLY A 340 -9.02 10.72 -10.18
CA GLY A 340 -9.44 10.67 -8.78
C GLY A 340 -10.59 9.70 -8.50
N THR A 341 -10.66 8.58 -9.22
CA THR A 341 -11.66 7.53 -8.92
C THR A 341 -11.23 6.75 -7.69
N VAL A 342 -12.16 6.58 -6.74
CA VAL A 342 -12.00 5.76 -5.53
C VAL A 342 -12.93 4.56 -5.61
N VAL A 343 -12.36 3.37 -5.63
CA VAL A 343 -13.06 2.08 -5.64
C VAL A 343 -12.86 1.39 -4.30
N GLY A 344 -13.93 0.98 -3.66
CA GLY A 344 -13.91 0.29 -2.37
C GLY A 344 -13.30 -1.11 -2.42
N VAL A 345 -13.54 -1.89 -1.37
CA VAL A 345 -13.07 -3.27 -1.22
C VAL A 345 -14.04 -4.24 -1.90
N ASN A 346 -13.50 -5.28 -2.55
CA ASN A 346 -14.25 -6.37 -3.16
C ASN A 346 -15.34 -5.91 -4.15
N VAL A 347 -14.98 -4.95 -5.01
CA VAL A 347 -15.83 -4.41 -6.07
C VAL A 347 -15.58 -5.16 -7.38
N ASN A 348 -16.61 -5.36 -8.19
CA ASN A 348 -16.45 -5.82 -9.56
C ASN A 348 -17.03 -4.77 -10.53
N VAL A 349 -16.12 -4.01 -11.17
CA VAL A 349 -16.45 -2.90 -12.07
C VAL A 349 -16.38 -3.37 -13.51
N PHE A 350 -17.40 -3.08 -14.30
CA PHE A 350 -17.42 -3.33 -15.74
C PHE A 350 -18.40 -2.40 -16.46
N GLY A 351 -18.42 -2.45 -17.77
CA GLY A 351 -19.38 -1.70 -18.61
C GLY A 351 -18.77 -0.53 -19.34
N ALA A 352 -19.58 0.10 -20.19
CA ALA A 352 -19.16 1.12 -21.12
C ALA A 352 -18.96 2.50 -20.47
N GLY A 353 -18.11 3.32 -21.06
CA GLY A 353 -17.89 4.72 -20.67
C GLY A 353 -17.05 4.87 -19.39
N PHE A 354 -16.92 6.13 -18.97
CA PHE A 354 -16.18 6.45 -17.74
C PHE A 354 -17.00 6.07 -16.49
N GLN A 355 -16.35 5.39 -15.56
CA GLN A 355 -16.97 4.99 -14.31
C GLN A 355 -17.18 6.17 -13.33
N ASN A 356 -18.04 5.99 -12.34
CA ASN A 356 -18.26 6.95 -11.26
C ASN A 356 -16.95 7.24 -10.50
N LYS A 357 -16.84 8.45 -9.93
CA LYS A 357 -15.66 8.82 -9.13
C LYS A 357 -15.56 8.09 -7.79
N HIS A 358 -16.67 7.62 -7.26
CA HIS A 358 -16.72 6.75 -6.09
C HIS A 358 -17.56 5.51 -6.41
N ILE A 359 -17.03 4.36 -6.07
CA ILE A 359 -17.71 3.06 -6.19
C ILE A 359 -17.57 2.37 -4.83
N PRO A 360 -18.66 2.25 -4.06
CA PRO A 360 -18.63 1.68 -2.70
C PRO A 360 -18.11 0.25 -2.67
N SER A 361 -17.60 -0.18 -1.52
CA SER A 361 -17.21 -1.57 -1.29
C SER A 361 -18.38 -2.52 -1.56
N PHE A 362 -18.09 -3.71 -2.08
CA PHE A 362 -19.08 -4.73 -2.44
C PHE A 362 -20.13 -4.22 -3.44
N SER A 363 -19.68 -3.48 -4.45
CA SER A 363 -20.49 -3.09 -5.60
C SER A 363 -20.23 -4.00 -6.80
N TRP A 364 -21.27 -4.23 -7.60
CA TRP A 364 -21.25 -5.00 -8.84
C TRP A 364 -21.89 -4.20 -9.97
N GLY A 365 -21.18 -3.99 -11.06
CA GLY A 365 -21.67 -3.26 -12.23
C GLY A 365 -20.81 -2.08 -12.58
N GLY A 366 -21.39 -1.12 -13.28
CA GLY A 366 -20.73 0.12 -13.71
C GLY A 366 -21.74 1.21 -14.00
N LYS A 367 -21.25 2.39 -14.38
CA LYS A 367 -22.12 3.55 -14.58
C LYS A 367 -23.19 3.35 -15.65
N ALA A 368 -22.88 2.64 -16.74
CA ALA A 368 -23.81 2.44 -17.84
C ALA A 368 -24.83 1.31 -17.57
N GLU A 369 -24.42 0.28 -16.84
CA GLU A 369 -25.22 -0.90 -16.53
C GLU A 369 -26.00 -0.78 -15.22
N GLY A 370 -25.76 0.28 -14.44
CA GLY A 370 -26.19 0.42 -13.06
C GLY A 370 -25.26 -0.31 -12.08
N ILE A 371 -25.22 0.19 -10.85
CA ILE A 371 -24.43 -0.41 -9.76
C ILE A 371 -25.39 -1.08 -8.78
N THR A 372 -25.18 -2.36 -8.53
CA THR A 372 -25.93 -3.15 -7.55
C THR A 372 -25.04 -3.67 -6.44
N GLU A 373 -25.61 -4.18 -5.36
CA GLU A 373 -24.84 -4.83 -4.33
C GLU A 373 -24.21 -6.14 -4.84
N TYR A 374 -22.90 -6.27 -4.64
CA TYR A 374 -22.20 -7.53 -4.83
C TYR A 374 -22.46 -8.41 -3.60
N ARG A 375 -23.33 -9.39 -3.74
CA ARG A 375 -23.74 -10.28 -2.64
C ARG A 375 -22.51 -10.84 -1.93
N PHE A 376 -22.51 -10.77 -0.61
CA PHE A 376 -21.36 -11.10 0.22
C PHE A 376 -20.78 -12.49 -0.10
N GLU A 377 -21.65 -13.52 -0.15
CA GLU A 377 -21.24 -14.91 -0.37
C GLU A 377 -20.54 -15.07 -1.73
N LYS A 378 -21.02 -14.39 -2.77
CA LYS A 378 -20.42 -14.45 -4.10
C LYS A 378 -19.09 -13.71 -4.16
N GLY A 379 -19.00 -12.54 -3.55
CA GLY A 379 -17.75 -11.78 -3.41
C GLY A 379 -16.70 -12.55 -2.63
N LEU A 380 -17.10 -13.21 -1.54
CA LEU A 380 -16.25 -14.06 -0.72
C LEU A 380 -15.73 -15.30 -1.47
N GLU A 381 -16.60 -15.99 -2.24
CA GLU A 381 -16.20 -17.10 -3.10
C GLU A 381 -15.11 -16.71 -4.08
N VAL A 382 -15.27 -15.56 -4.76
CA VAL A 382 -14.31 -15.05 -5.73
C VAL A 382 -13.01 -14.62 -5.05
N ALA A 383 -13.08 -14.03 -3.86
CA ALA A 383 -11.88 -13.67 -3.08
C ALA A 383 -11.09 -14.93 -2.67
N LYS A 384 -11.78 -15.98 -2.19
CA LYS A 384 -11.18 -17.29 -1.86
C LYS A 384 -10.49 -17.93 -3.06
N ASP A 385 -11.16 -17.99 -4.22
CA ASP A 385 -10.57 -18.52 -5.45
C ASP A 385 -9.33 -17.72 -5.87
N THR A 386 -9.41 -16.39 -5.84
CA THR A 386 -8.29 -15.50 -6.19
C THR A 386 -7.04 -15.76 -5.35
N VAL A 387 -7.20 -15.92 -4.04
CA VAL A 387 -6.10 -16.15 -3.09
C VAL A 387 -5.54 -17.57 -3.23
N SER A 388 -6.41 -18.58 -3.36
CA SER A 388 -6.01 -19.98 -3.50
C SER A 388 -5.17 -20.25 -4.75
N ARG A 389 -5.45 -19.55 -5.87
CA ARG A 389 -4.65 -19.62 -7.11
C ARG A 389 -3.19 -19.19 -6.95
N ARG A 390 -2.88 -18.47 -5.89
CA ARG A 390 -1.51 -18.08 -5.51
C ARG A 390 -0.88 -18.99 -4.45
N GLY A 391 -1.55 -20.09 -4.07
CA GLY A 391 -1.09 -21.01 -3.03
C GLY A 391 -1.11 -20.40 -1.63
N VAL A 392 -1.90 -19.35 -1.42
CA VAL A 392 -2.06 -18.68 -0.12
C VAL A 392 -3.33 -19.20 0.56
N LEU A 393 -3.26 -19.41 1.87
CA LEU A 393 -4.43 -19.80 2.65
C LEU A 393 -5.37 -18.61 2.82
N PHE A 394 -6.65 -18.82 2.48
CA PHE A 394 -7.73 -17.89 2.82
C PHE A 394 -8.38 -18.36 4.11
N ASP A 395 -7.93 -17.82 5.24
CA ASP A 395 -8.35 -18.23 6.57
C ASP A 395 -9.63 -17.53 7.05
N GLU A 396 -10.14 -17.96 8.21
CA GLU A 396 -11.36 -17.40 8.82
C GLU A 396 -11.17 -15.92 9.26
N ASN A 397 -9.94 -15.48 9.54
CA ASN A 397 -9.69 -14.09 9.88
C ASN A 397 -9.99 -13.19 8.67
N ARG A 398 -9.58 -13.60 7.46
CA ARG A 398 -9.92 -12.88 6.23
C ARG A 398 -11.43 -12.84 5.98
N VAL A 399 -12.13 -13.94 6.25
CA VAL A 399 -13.60 -13.98 6.16
C VAL A 399 -14.21 -12.96 7.12
N SER A 400 -13.77 -12.96 8.39
CA SER A 400 -14.27 -12.01 9.40
C SER A 400 -14.02 -10.57 9.03
N VAL A 401 -12.82 -10.24 8.52
CA VAL A 401 -12.48 -8.88 8.07
C VAL A 401 -13.37 -8.46 6.90
N LEU A 402 -13.56 -9.30 5.88
CA LEU A 402 -14.41 -8.95 4.75
C LEU A 402 -15.88 -8.81 5.15
N LYS A 403 -16.34 -9.61 6.11
CA LYS A 403 -17.70 -9.50 6.66
C LYS A 403 -17.90 -8.16 7.36
N GLU A 404 -16.97 -7.78 8.21
CA GLU A 404 -17.00 -6.47 8.89
C GLU A 404 -17.00 -5.30 7.89
N VAL A 405 -16.15 -5.35 6.86
CA VAL A 405 -16.14 -4.34 5.79
C VAL A 405 -17.48 -4.29 5.04
N PHE A 406 -18.09 -5.45 4.77
CA PHE A 406 -19.41 -5.53 4.14
C PHE A 406 -20.46 -4.81 4.99
N GLU A 407 -20.49 -5.07 6.30
CA GLU A 407 -21.44 -4.48 7.25
C GLU A 407 -21.19 -2.96 7.41
N GLN A 408 -19.95 -2.53 7.63
CA GLN A 408 -19.60 -1.10 7.78
C GLN A 408 -19.92 -0.25 6.54
N THR A 409 -19.86 -0.82 5.33
CA THR A 409 -20.06 -0.09 4.08
C THR A 409 -21.50 -0.20 3.52
N GLU A 410 -22.41 -0.84 4.23
CA GLU A 410 -23.82 -0.96 3.83
C GLU A 410 -24.49 0.41 3.60
N PRO A 411 -24.31 1.45 4.45
CA PRO A 411 -24.92 2.77 4.24
C PRO A 411 -24.54 3.40 2.91
N GLN A 412 -23.27 3.26 2.48
CA GLN A 412 -22.77 3.81 1.21
C GLN A 412 -23.42 3.11 0.01
N ARG A 413 -23.54 1.78 0.04
CA ARG A 413 -24.21 1.02 -1.03
C ARG A 413 -25.69 1.39 -1.16
N LYS A 414 -26.39 1.56 -0.02
CA LYS A 414 -27.80 1.98 -0.01
C LYS A 414 -28.03 3.41 -0.50
N ALA A 415 -27.06 4.30 -0.28
CA ALA A 415 -27.15 5.67 -0.75
C ALA A 415 -26.99 5.78 -2.28
N ASP A 416 -26.11 4.98 -2.88
CA ASP A 416 -25.91 4.98 -4.33
C ASP A 416 -27.07 4.35 -5.10
N SER A 417 -27.68 3.29 -4.58
CA SER A 417 -28.87 2.66 -5.19
C SER A 417 -30.10 3.61 -5.22
N LYS A 418 -30.14 4.65 -4.38
CA LYS A 418 -31.22 5.65 -4.38
C LYS A 418 -31.00 6.82 -5.36
N LYS A 419 -29.77 7.00 -5.87
CA LYS A 419 -29.46 8.08 -6.84
C LYS A 419 -29.83 7.69 -8.28
N GLU A 420 -30.16 6.44 -8.54
CA GLU A 420 -30.49 5.89 -9.86
C GLU A 420 -32.01 5.79 -10.14
N ILE A 421 -32.88 6.31 -9.27
CA ILE A 421 -34.33 6.45 -9.45
C ILE A 421 -34.66 7.93 -9.59
#